data_9e5ca1acdfb4dbc529718845b77753c2
#
_entry.id   9e5ca1acdfb4dbc529718845b77753c2
#
_cell.length_a   1.000
_cell.length_b   1.000
_cell.length_c   1.000
_cell.angle_alpha   90.00
_cell.angle_beta   90.00
_cell.angle_gamma   90.00
#
_symmetry.space_group_name_H-M   'P 1'
#
loop_
_entity.id
_entity.type
_entity.pdbx_description
1 polymer ?
#
loop_
_entity_poly.entity_id
_entity_poly.type
_entity_poly.pdbx_seq_one_letter_code
_entity_poly.pdbx_strand_id
1 'polypeptide(L)'
;MTAIIDIVGREILDSRGNPTVEVDVVLEDGSMGRAAVPSGASTGAHEAVELRDGGPRYLGKGVQRAVEAVNGELFEAIGGMEAENQIHIDQTMIELDGTPNKSRLGANAILGVSLAVAKAAAEAAGLPLYRYIGGTKAHILPVPMMNIINGGAHADNPVDFQEFMILPVGAPTLRDGVRWGSEIFHTLRKKLKDAGHNTNVGDEGGFAXNLKSAPAALDFIMESIEKAGFKPGEDVALGLDCAATEFFKDGNYVYEGEKKTRDPKAQAKYIAKLAADYPIITIEDGLAEDDWEGWKILTDLIGKKVQLVGDDLFVTNTARLRDGIRMGVANSILVKVNQIGSLTETLDAVETAHKAAYTAVMSHRSGETEDSTIADLAVATNCGQIKTGSLSRSDRMAKYNQLIRIEEELGKQARYAGKSVVKG
;
A
#
# COMPACT_ATOMS: atom_id res chain seq x y z
N MET A 1 -11.16 30.79 -6.33
CA MET A 1 -9.89 31.50 -6.18
C MET A 1 -8.88 30.57 -5.53
N THR A 2 -8.43 29.61 -6.34
CA THR A 2 -7.52 28.56 -5.86
C THR A 2 -6.16 28.65 -6.55
N ALA A 3 -5.79 29.86 -7.06
CA ALA A 3 -4.50 30.01 -7.73
C ALA A 3 -3.34 29.67 -6.80
N ILE A 4 -2.41 28.90 -7.29
CA ILE A 4 -1.22 28.52 -6.52
C ILE A 4 -0.29 29.71 -6.48
N ILE A 5 0.04 30.20 -5.28
CA ILE A 5 0.95 31.34 -5.13
C ILE A 5 2.32 30.95 -4.58
N ASP A 6 2.44 29.76 -3.98
CA ASP A 6 3.75 29.34 -3.48
C ASP A 6 3.80 27.82 -3.39
N ILE A 7 4.97 27.29 -3.65
CA ILE A 7 5.26 25.86 -3.48
C ILE A 7 6.63 25.78 -2.82
N VAL A 8 6.71 25.08 -1.68
CA VAL A 8 7.96 24.91 -0.96
C VAL A 8 8.20 23.42 -0.74
N GLY A 9 9.29 22.91 -1.29
CA GLY A 9 9.73 21.55 -1.03
C GLY A 9 10.83 21.55 0.02
N ARG A 10 10.88 20.49 0.81
CA ARG A 10 11.96 20.28 1.77
C ARG A 10 12.26 18.80 1.91
N GLU A 11 13.45 18.55 2.44
CA GLU A 11 13.89 17.19 2.76
C GLU A 11 13.54 16.91 4.21
N ILE A 12 12.79 15.84 4.48
CA ILE A 12 12.51 15.39 5.85
C ILE A 12 12.98 13.95 5.98
N LEU A 13 12.85 13.36 7.16
CA LEU A 13 13.23 11.97 7.38
C LEU A 13 11.99 11.09 7.49
N ASP A 14 12.07 9.92 6.87
CA ASP A 14 11.00 8.94 6.93
C ASP A 14 11.17 8.00 8.13
N SER A 15 10.31 6.99 8.23
CA SER A 15 10.26 6.06 9.35
C SER A 15 11.51 5.18 9.48
N ARG A 16 12.34 5.14 8.44
CA ARG A 16 13.60 4.41 8.49
C ARG A 16 14.79 5.34 8.71
N GLY A 17 14.54 6.64 8.88
CA GLY A 17 15.61 7.62 9.04
C GLY A 17 16.27 8.02 7.73
N ASN A 18 15.62 7.73 6.60
CA ASN A 18 16.12 8.12 5.29
C ASN A 18 15.41 9.38 4.80
N PRO A 19 16.09 10.20 4.00
CA PRO A 19 15.45 11.42 3.47
C PRO A 19 14.28 11.11 2.56
N THR A 20 13.27 11.98 2.61
CA THR A 20 12.17 11.97 1.66
C THR A 20 11.70 13.40 1.43
N VAL A 21 10.86 13.59 0.41
CA VAL A 21 10.38 14.91 -0.01
C VAL A 21 9.07 15.23 0.73
N GLU A 22 8.98 16.45 1.25
CA GLU A 22 7.73 17.02 1.74
C GLU A 22 7.47 18.33 1.01
N VAL A 23 6.22 18.57 0.63
CA VAL A 23 5.85 19.74 -0.15
C VAL A 23 4.71 20.49 0.54
N ASP A 24 4.83 21.82 0.62
CA ASP A 24 3.74 22.71 1.00
C ASP A 24 3.29 23.48 -0.22
N VAL A 25 1.99 23.55 -0.43
CA VAL A 25 1.39 24.37 -1.49
C VAL A 25 0.48 25.39 -0.81
N VAL A 26 0.61 26.66 -1.20
CA VAL A 26 -0.19 27.75 -0.64
C VAL A 26 -0.98 28.40 -1.78
N LEU A 27 -2.26 28.64 -1.54
CA LEU A 27 -3.16 29.25 -2.52
C LEU A 27 -3.41 30.71 -2.19
N GLU A 28 -3.95 31.46 -3.16
CA GLU A 28 -4.14 32.90 -3.00
C GLU A 28 -5.09 33.27 -1.85
N ASP A 29 -5.99 32.35 -1.48
CA ASP A 29 -6.89 32.60 -0.33
C ASP A 29 -6.26 32.22 1.01
N GLY A 30 -5.01 31.82 1.02
CA GLY A 30 -4.32 31.40 2.22
C GLY A 30 -4.44 29.91 2.55
N SER A 31 -5.26 29.17 1.81
CA SER A 31 -5.36 27.72 2.00
C SER A 31 -4.02 27.05 1.73
N MET A 32 -3.75 25.98 2.44
CA MET A 32 -2.46 25.31 2.35
C MET A 32 -2.66 23.79 2.35
N GLY A 33 -1.79 23.07 1.63
CA GLY A 33 -1.73 21.62 1.68
C GLY A 33 -0.31 21.18 1.87
N ARG A 34 -0.12 20.14 2.69
CA ARG A 34 1.21 19.56 2.95
C ARG A 34 1.16 18.07 2.69
N ALA A 35 2.12 17.55 1.95
CA ALA A 35 2.19 16.13 1.67
C ALA A 35 3.64 15.66 1.75
N ALA A 36 3.85 14.48 2.34
CA ALA A 36 5.14 13.82 2.39
C ALA A 36 5.07 12.54 1.58
N VAL A 37 6.17 12.19 0.93
CA VAL A 37 6.20 11.11 -0.05
C VAL A 37 6.74 9.82 0.60
N PRO A 38 6.07 8.68 0.42
CA PRO A 38 6.60 7.40 0.92
C PRO A 38 7.68 6.83 0.01
N SER A 39 8.41 5.84 0.51
CA SER A 39 9.53 5.24 -0.21
C SER A 39 9.60 3.74 0.07
N GLY A 40 9.83 2.92 -0.95
CA GLY A 40 9.89 1.48 -0.80
C GLY A 40 11.25 0.97 -0.38
N ALA A 41 11.27 -0.19 0.27
CA ALA A 41 12.51 -0.90 0.58
C ALA A 41 13.06 -1.58 -0.67
N SER A 42 12.16 -2.22 -1.41
CA SER A 42 12.47 -2.78 -2.72
C SER A 42 11.58 -2.11 -3.74
N THR A 43 12.10 -1.88 -4.93
CA THR A 43 11.34 -1.22 -5.99
C THR A 43 11.18 -2.17 -7.16
N GLY A 44 9.97 -2.24 -7.72
CA GLY A 44 9.72 -3.03 -8.91
C GLY A 44 10.48 -2.46 -10.10
N ALA A 45 10.82 -3.33 -11.05
CA ALA A 45 11.61 -2.92 -12.21
C ALA A 45 10.89 -1.86 -13.06
N HIS A 46 9.57 -1.79 -12.95
CA HIS A 46 8.75 -0.91 -13.79
C HIS A 46 8.19 0.30 -13.04
N GLU A 47 8.66 0.56 -11.82
CA GLU A 47 8.18 1.71 -11.04
C GLU A 47 8.72 3.03 -11.59
N ALA A 48 7.96 4.10 -11.39
CA ALA A 48 8.46 5.44 -11.63
C ALA A 48 9.69 5.71 -10.75
N VAL A 49 10.57 6.57 -11.22
CA VAL A 49 11.89 6.77 -10.59
C VAL A 49 11.80 7.70 -9.40
N GLU A 50 12.23 7.18 -8.25
CA GLU A 50 12.46 7.99 -7.06
C GLU A 50 13.84 8.62 -7.22
N LEU A 51 13.88 9.94 -7.38
CA LEU A 51 15.15 10.63 -7.66
C LEU A 51 15.95 10.78 -6.37
N ARG A 52 17.12 10.14 -6.34
CA ARG A 52 18.08 10.22 -5.24
C ARG A 52 19.37 10.85 -5.72
N ASP A 53 20.06 11.54 -4.81
CA ASP A 53 21.23 12.36 -5.19
C ASP A 53 22.48 11.56 -5.47
N GLY A 54 22.64 10.39 -4.83
CA GLY A 54 23.91 9.69 -4.88
C GLY A 54 24.95 10.39 -4.02
N GLY A 55 26.20 10.03 -4.20
CA GLY A 55 27.29 10.64 -3.43
C GLY A 55 27.29 10.18 -1.99
N PRO A 56 28.09 10.83 -1.12
CA PRO A 56 28.24 10.35 0.27
C PRO A 56 27.17 10.84 1.23
N ARG A 57 26.54 11.99 0.95
CA ARG A 57 25.54 12.55 1.84
C ARG A 57 24.35 11.61 1.98
N TYR A 58 23.94 11.30 3.21
CA TYR A 58 22.89 10.32 3.48
C TYR A 58 23.14 8.98 2.78
N LEU A 59 24.42 8.65 2.61
CA LEU A 59 24.81 7.38 1.96
C LEU A 59 24.18 7.22 0.57
N GLY A 60 24.06 8.34 -0.15
CA GLY A 60 23.51 8.36 -1.49
C GLY A 60 22.02 8.56 -1.59
N LYS A 61 21.31 8.61 -0.44
CA LYS A 61 19.85 8.63 -0.45
C LYS A 61 19.24 10.02 -0.30
N GLY A 62 20.05 11.08 -0.33
CA GLY A 62 19.52 12.44 -0.27
C GLY A 62 18.53 12.73 -1.39
N VAL A 63 17.66 13.73 -1.16
CA VAL A 63 16.65 14.09 -2.16
C VAL A 63 16.72 15.59 -2.51
N GLN A 64 17.90 16.18 -2.43
CA GLN A 64 18.05 17.61 -2.71
C GLN A 64 17.71 17.95 -4.16
N ARG A 65 18.06 17.07 -5.11
CA ARG A 65 17.73 17.32 -6.52
C ARG A 65 16.22 17.33 -6.74
N ALA A 66 15.49 16.42 -6.07
CA ALA A 66 14.04 16.42 -6.15
C ALA A 66 13.45 17.67 -5.51
N VAL A 67 14.01 18.09 -4.38
CA VAL A 67 13.55 19.33 -3.69
C VAL A 67 13.80 20.54 -4.60
N GLU A 68 14.95 20.59 -5.27
CA GLU A 68 15.25 21.69 -6.20
C GLU A 68 14.23 21.72 -7.35
N ALA A 69 13.83 20.55 -7.84
CA ALA A 69 12.80 20.49 -8.89
C ALA A 69 11.48 21.08 -8.40
N VAL A 70 11.10 20.75 -7.16
CA VAL A 70 9.86 21.30 -6.56
C VAL A 70 9.93 22.82 -6.47
N ASN A 71 11.03 23.35 -5.95
CA ASN A 71 11.19 24.78 -5.69
C ASN A 71 11.47 25.59 -6.96
N GLY A 72 11.90 24.94 -8.02
CA GLY A 72 12.28 25.59 -9.28
C GLY A 72 11.32 25.28 -10.41
N GLU A 73 11.67 24.29 -11.25
CA GLU A 73 10.94 24.04 -12.49
C GLU A 73 9.47 23.73 -12.28
N LEU A 74 9.16 22.93 -11.26
CA LEU A 74 7.75 22.56 -11.03
C LEU A 74 6.95 23.79 -10.61
N PHE A 75 7.48 24.59 -9.68
CA PHE A 75 6.79 25.81 -9.28
C PHE A 75 6.62 26.77 -10.45
N GLU A 76 7.66 26.93 -11.27
CA GLU A 76 7.58 27.82 -12.42
C GLU A 76 6.49 27.37 -13.40
N ALA A 77 6.34 26.07 -13.57
CA ALA A 77 5.40 25.51 -14.55
C ALA A 77 3.94 25.64 -14.10
N ILE A 78 3.66 25.45 -12.81
CA ILE A 78 2.26 25.40 -12.36
C ILE A 78 1.85 26.58 -11.47
N GLY A 79 2.78 27.45 -11.09
CA GLY A 79 2.45 28.63 -10.31
C GLY A 79 1.40 29.47 -11.04
N GLY A 80 0.38 29.93 -10.32
CA GLY A 80 -0.71 30.68 -10.89
C GLY A 80 -1.86 29.82 -11.40
N MET A 81 -1.65 28.50 -11.55
CA MET A 81 -2.75 27.62 -11.98
C MET A 81 -3.74 27.42 -10.84
N GLU A 82 -4.99 27.16 -11.20
CA GLU A 82 -6.01 26.87 -10.18
C GLU A 82 -5.81 25.46 -9.64
N ALA A 83 -5.68 25.34 -8.32
CA ALA A 83 -5.41 24.07 -7.66
C ALA A 83 -6.50 23.03 -7.93
N GLU A 84 -7.74 23.48 -8.17
CA GLU A 84 -8.83 22.55 -8.43
C GLU A 84 -8.70 21.84 -9.79
N ASN A 85 -7.82 22.32 -10.66
CA ASN A 85 -7.61 21.69 -11.97
C ASN A 85 -6.54 20.62 -11.85
N GLN A 86 -6.77 19.62 -11.01
CA GLN A 86 -5.80 18.58 -10.67
C GLN A 86 -5.27 17.85 -11.90
N ILE A 87 -6.17 17.43 -12.80
CA ILE A 87 -5.73 16.67 -13.98
C ILE A 87 -4.76 17.50 -14.81
N HIS A 88 -5.11 18.76 -15.03
CA HIS A 88 -4.25 19.65 -15.83
C HIS A 88 -2.90 19.89 -15.16
N ILE A 89 -2.91 20.09 -13.83
CA ILE A 89 -1.67 20.31 -13.08
C ILE A 89 -0.77 19.07 -13.17
N ASP A 90 -1.34 17.89 -12.92
CA ASP A 90 -0.55 16.66 -12.97
C ASP A 90 0.01 16.42 -14.37
N GLN A 91 -0.82 16.64 -15.40
CA GLN A 91 -0.38 16.46 -16.78
C GLN A 91 0.74 17.43 -17.14
N THR A 92 0.61 18.68 -16.69
CA THR A 92 1.65 19.68 -16.94
C THR A 92 2.99 19.25 -16.35
N MET A 93 2.96 18.71 -15.11
CA MET A 93 4.19 18.24 -14.48
C MET A 93 4.79 17.04 -15.18
N ILE A 94 3.94 16.11 -15.61
CA ILE A 94 4.39 14.91 -16.32
C ILE A 94 5.03 15.30 -17.65
N GLU A 95 4.41 16.20 -18.38
CA GLU A 95 4.96 16.67 -19.66
C GLU A 95 6.26 17.45 -19.47
N LEU A 96 6.34 18.23 -18.41
CA LEU A 96 7.56 18.96 -18.08
C LEU A 96 8.73 18.01 -17.87
N ASP A 97 8.50 16.92 -17.13
CA ASP A 97 9.53 15.90 -16.93
C ASP A 97 9.96 15.29 -18.26
N GLY A 98 9.01 14.93 -19.11
CA GLY A 98 9.26 14.50 -20.46
C GLY A 98 9.85 13.11 -20.65
N THR A 99 10.02 12.35 -19.55
CA THR A 99 10.54 10.97 -19.64
C THR A 99 9.40 9.98 -19.36
N PRO A 100 9.54 8.73 -19.79
CA PRO A 100 8.47 7.76 -19.57
C PRO A 100 8.23 7.41 -18.10
N ASN A 101 9.24 7.55 -17.26
CA ASN A 101 9.19 7.08 -15.87
C ASN A 101 9.53 8.16 -14.86
N LYS A 102 9.39 9.43 -15.25
CA LYS A 102 9.63 10.59 -14.38
C LYS A 102 11.08 10.67 -13.86
N SER A 103 12.02 10.20 -14.67
CA SER A 103 13.41 10.12 -14.20
C SER A 103 14.14 11.46 -14.18
N ARG A 104 13.64 12.47 -14.90
CA ARG A 104 14.34 13.75 -14.95
C ARG A 104 14.09 14.60 -13.70
N LEU A 105 12.84 14.76 -13.30
CA LEU A 105 12.48 15.57 -12.13
C LEU A 105 12.29 14.72 -10.88
N GLY A 106 11.90 13.46 -11.06
CA GLY A 106 11.68 12.53 -9.98
C GLY A 106 10.20 12.34 -9.68
N ALA A 107 9.78 11.07 -9.59
CA ALA A 107 8.41 10.76 -9.21
C ALA A 107 8.11 11.30 -7.81
N ASN A 108 9.10 11.29 -6.92
CA ASN A 108 8.92 11.82 -5.57
C ASN A 108 8.62 13.32 -5.58
N ALA A 109 9.30 14.09 -6.42
CA ALA A 109 9.02 15.53 -6.53
C ALA A 109 7.61 15.77 -7.08
N ILE A 110 7.27 15.09 -8.16
CA ILE A 110 5.97 15.28 -8.82
C ILE A 110 4.84 14.84 -7.88
N LEU A 111 4.98 13.70 -7.22
CA LEU A 111 3.94 13.22 -6.32
C LEU A 111 3.74 14.15 -5.14
N GLY A 112 4.82 14.65 -4.55
CA GLY A 112 4.70 15.57 -3.43
C GLY A 112 3.89 16.79 -3.78
N VAL A 113 4.17 17.38 -4.95
CA VAL A 113 3.40 18.54 -5.42
C VAL A 113 1.95 18.15 -5.70
N SER A 114 1.75 17.04 -6.41
CA SER A 114 0.41 16.59 -6.79
C SER A 114 -0.51 16.42 -5.57
N LEU A 115 -0.02 15.75 -4.54
CA LEU A 115 -0.82 15.52 -3.33
C LEU A 115 -1.01 16.79 -2.53
N ALA A 116 0.02 17.63 -2.43
CA ALA A 116 -0.10 18.89 -1.69
C ALA A 116 -1.10 19.83 -2.36
N VAL A 117 -1.13 19.84 -3.70
CA VAL A 117 -2.12 20.63 -4.45
C VAL A 117 -3.55 20.16 -4.10
N ALA A 118 -3.77 18.86 -4.08
CA ALA A 118 -5.09 18.32 -3.76
C ALA A 118 -5.52 18.71 -2.35
N LYS A 119 -4.60 18.66 -1.40
CA LYS A 119 -4.91 19.03 -0.02
C LYS A 119 -5.21 20.52 0.12
N ALA A 120 -4.46 21.36 -0.59
CA ALA A 120 -4.72 22.79 -0.57
C ALA A 120 -6.10 23.10 -1.19
N ALA A 121 -6.42 22.45 -2.30
CA ALA A 121 -7.71 22.65 -2.95
C ALA A 121 -8.85 22.19 -2.05
N ALA A 122 -8.68 21.08 -1.35
CA ALA A 122 -9.70 20.59 -0.41
C ALA A 122 -9.93 21.61 0.71
N GLU A 123 -8.85 22.17 1.25
CA GLU A 123 -8.99 23.18 2.30
C GLU A 123 -9.72 24.42 1.76
N ALA A 124 -9.37 24.87 0.55
CA ALA A 124 -10.05 26.02 -0.07
C ALA A 124 -11.54 25.75 -0.25
N ALA A 125 -11.90 24.50 -0.57
CA ALA A 125 -13.31 24.12 -0.75
C ALA A 125 -14.03 23.90 0.59
N GLY A 126 -13.32 23.88 1.70
CA GLY A 126 -13.89 23.61 3.00
C GLY A 126 -14.32 22.16 3.19
N LEU A 127 -13.67 21.24 2.50
CA LEU A 127 -14.02 19.83 2.53
C LEU A 127 -12.86 18.98 3.04
N PRO A 128 -13.14 17.89 3.75
CA PRO A 128 -12.07 16.93 4.02
C PRO A 128 -11.59 16.30 2.71
N LEU A 129 -10.35 15.85 2.70
CA LEU A 129 -9.72 15.39 1.46
C LEU A 129 -10.50 14.24 0.81
N TYR A 130 -10.96 13.27 1.60
CA TYR A 130 -11.69 12.13 1.01
C TYR A 130 -12.97 12.60 0.30
N ARG A 131 -13.65 13.62 0.85
CA ARG A 131 -14.86 14.14 0.23
C ARG A 131 -14.54 14.98 -0.99
N TYR A 132 -13.48 15.76 -0.93
CA TYR A 132 -13.06 16.57 -2.07
C TYR A 132 -12.74 15.71 -3.29
N ILE A 133 -11.97 14.63 -3.06
CA ILE A 133 -11.55 13.75 -4.15
C ILE A 133 -12.67 12.82 -4.58
N GLY A 134 -13.39 12.24 -3.62
CA GLY A 134 -14.34 11.16 -3.91
C GLY A 134 -15.79 11.60 -4.12
N GLY A 135 -16.11 12.82 -3.73
CA GLY A 135 -17.48 13.32 -3.88
C GLY A 135 -18.42 12.81 -2.81
N THR A 136 -19.71 12.96 -3.07
CA THR A 136 -20.73 12.67 -2.05
C THR A 136 -20.88 11.19 -1.74
N LYS A 137 -20.37 10.31 -2.61
CA LYS A 137 -20.46 8.86 -2.40
C LYS A 137 -19.23 8.25 -1.73
N ALA A 138 -18.27 9.07 -1.31
CA ALA A 138 -17.09 8.59 -0.61
C ALA A 138 -17.46 8.28 0.85
N HIS A 139 -17.77 7.01 1.15
CA HIS A 139 -18.33 6.67 2.47
C HIS A 139 -17.93 5.28 2.95
N ILE A 140 -17.15 4.52 2.17
CA ILE A 140 -16.82 3.15 2.55
C ILE A 140 -15.48 3.14 3.30
N LEU A 141 -15.52 2.71 4.56
CA LEU A 141 -14.30 2.53 5.35
C LEU A 141 -13.66 1.20 4.96
N PRO A 142 -12.37 1.22 4.63
CA PRO A 142 -11.70 0.01 4.13
C PRO A 142 -11.43 -1.01 5.23
N VAL A 143 -11.47 -2.29 4.87
CA VAL A 143 -10.97 -3.35 5.75
C VAL A 143 -9.44 -3.21 5.82
N PRO A 144 -8.87 -3.10 7.03
CA PRO A 144 -7.41 -3.07 7.14
C PRO A 144 -6.84 -4.48 6.99
N MET A 145 -5.80 -4.57 6.16
CA MET A 145 -5.02 -5.79 5.99
C MET A 145 -3.75 -5.59 6.80
N MET A 146 -3.75 -6.13 8.02
CA MET A 146 -2.74 -5.79 9.02
C MET A 146 -1.60 -6.80 9.01
N ASN A 147 -0.42 -6.37 8.61
CA ASN A 147 0.77 -7.19 8.52
C ASN A 147 1.28 -7.51 9.93
N ILE A 148 0.99 -8.71 10.43
CA ILE A 148 1.23 -9.02 11.83
C ILE A 148 2.51 -9.85 12.04
N ILE A 149 2.93 -10.64 11.03
CA ILE A 149 4.21 -11.37 11.05
C ILE A 149 4.94 -11.11 9.75
N ASN A 150 6.23 -10.82 9.85
CA ASN A 150 7.10 -10.54 8.71
C ASN A 150 8.04 -11.70 8.43
N GLY A 151 8.38 -11.87 7.15
CA GLY A 151 9.42 -12.78 6.69
C GLY A 151 10.09 -12.20 5.46
N GLY A 152 10.75 -13.02 4.68
CA GLY A 152 11.38 -12.60 3.43
C GLY A 152 12.28 -11.39 3.62
N ALA A 153 12.14 -10.42 2.73
CA ALA A 153 12.97 -9.21 2.78
C ALA A 153 12.65 -8.31 3.98
N HIS A 154 11.52 -8.53 4.65
CA HIS A 154 11.10 -7.70 5.77
C HIS A 154 11.55 -8.23 7.14
N ALA A 155 12.28 -9.35 7.17
CA ALA A 155 12.72 -9.94 8.43
C ALA A 155 13.97 -10.80 8.21
N ASP A 156 14.81 -10.89 9.24
CA ASP A 156 15.96 -11.75 9.21
C ASP A 156 15.57 -13.08 9.85
N ASN A 157 14.83 -13.89 9.10
CA ASN A 157 14.36 -15.19 9.59
C ASN A 157 14.19 -16.13 8.39
N PRO A 158 13.96 -17.45 8.63
CA PRO A 158 13.89 -18.41 7.53
C PRO A 158 12.54 -18.45 6.80
N VAL A 159 11.60 -17.60 7.12
CA VAL A 159 10.31 -17.58 6.44
C VAL A 159 10.47 -16.84 5.11
N ASP A 160 10.14 -17.50 4.00
CA ASP A 160 10.37 -16.94 2.68
C ASP A 160 9.31 -15.91 2.27
N PHE A 161 8.07 -16.07 2.73
CA PHE A 161 7.00 -15.10 2.43
C PHE A 161 7.21 -13.84 3.24
N GLN A 162 6.88 -12.70 2.62
CA GLN A 162 7.21 -11.40 3.18
C GLN A 162 6.26 -10.94 4.28
N GLU A 163 4.95 -11.19 4.14
CA GLU A 163 3.97 -10.70 5.10
C GLU A 163 2.85 -11.69 5.33
N PHE A 164 2.43 -11.76 6.60
CA PHE A 164 1.26 -12.52 7.01
C PHE A 164 0.30 -11.54 7.66
N MET A 165 -0.91 -11.44 7.10
CA MET A 165 -1.84 -10.37 7.48
C MET A 165 -3.11 -10.94 8.10
N ILE A 166 -3.71 -10.14 9.01
CA ILE A 166 -5.06 -10.41 9.52
C ILE A 166 -6.00 -9.35 8.97
N LEU A 167 -7.25 -9.77 8.69
CA LEU A 167 -8.29 -8.91 8.13
C LEU A 167 -9.56 -9.06 8.97
N PRO A 168 -9.94 -8.04 9.76
CA PRO A 168 -11.10 -8.16 10.66
C PRO A 168 -12.41 -7.94 9.89
N VAL A 169 -12.74 -8.87 8.99
CA VAL A 169 -13.88 -8.74 8.09
C VAL A 169 -15.21 -8.85 8.80
N GLY A 170 -15.25 -9.52 9.97
CA GLY A 170 -16.49 -9.67 10.72
C GLY A 170 -16.80 -8.54 11.68
N ALA A 171 -15.90 -7.57 11.81
CA ALA A 171 -16.14 -6.45 12.71
C ALA A 171 -17.30 -5.59 12.21
N PRO A 172 -18.08 -4.99 13.13
CA PRO A 172 -19.21 -4.15 12.69
C PRO A 172 -18.80 -2.79 12.15
N THR A 173 -17.63 -2.27 12.56
CA THR A 173 -17.16 -0.95 12.14
C THR A 173 -15.67 -1.00 11.90
N LEU A 174 -15.14 0.01 11.23
CA LEU A 174 -13.69 0.16 11.07
C LEU A 174 -13.01 0.28 12.44
N ARG A 175 -13.60 1.07 13.32
CA ARG A 175 -13.03 1.27 14.66
C ARG A 175 -12.93 -0.06 15.41
N ASP A 176 -13.99 -0.87 15.37
CA ASP A 176 -13.94 -2.19 15.99
C ASP A 176 -12.91 -3.09 15.33
N GLY A 177 -12.79 -3.00 14.01
CA GLY A 177 -11.77 -3.79 13.29
C GLY A 177 -10.35 -3.46 13.75
N VAL A 178 -10.07 -2.18 13.95
CA VAL A 178 -8.76 -1.76 14.44
C VAL A 178 -8.56 -2.26 15.88
N ARG A 179 -9.59 -2.19 16.71
CA ARG A 179 -9.53 -2.72 18.08
C ARG A 179 -9.24 -4.22 18.09
N TRP A 180 -9.95 -4.97 17.24
CA TRP A 180 -9.73 -6.41 17.14
C TRP A 180 -8.27 -6.69 16.72
N GLY A 181 -7.77 -5.92 15.77
CA GLY A 181 -6.37 -6.07 15.33
C GLY A 181 -5.41 -5.83 16.48
N SER A 182 -5.65 -4.79 17.27
CA SER A 182 -4.80 -4.48 18.42
C SER A 182 -4.82 -5.61 19.45
N GLU A 183 -5.99 -6.14 19.73
CA GLU A 183 -6.11 -7.23 20.70
C GLU A 183 -5.39 -8.48 20.22
N ILE A 184 -5.49 -8.79 18.93
CA ILE A 184 -4.79 -9.95 18.37
C ILE A 184 -3.27 -9.69 18.36
N PHE A 185 -2.86 -8.48 18.01
CA PHE A 185 -1.44 -8.12 18.01
C PHE A 185 -0.80 -8.37 19.38
N HIS A 186 -1.44 -7.90 20.44
CA HIS A 186 -0.88 -8.07 21.78
C HIS A 186 -0.98 -9.50 22.27
N THR A 187 -2.02 -10.23 21.88
CA THR A 187 -2.13 -11.65 22.18
C THR A 187 -1.01 -12.44 21.50
N LEU A 188 -0.76 -12.14 20.24
CA LEU A 188 0.35 -12.78 19.50
C LEU A 188 1.69 -12.44 20.13
N ARG A 189 1.88 -11.19 20.55
CA ARG A 189 3.12 -10.79 21.19
C ARG A 189 3.40 -11.64 22.43
N LYS A 190 2.38 -11.80 23.26
CA LYS A 190 2.52 -12.61 24.48
C LYS A 190 2.82 -14.06 24.12
N LYS A 191 2.11 -14.59 23.14
CA LYS A 191 2.30 -15.99 22.73
C LYS A 191 3.70 -16.24 22.21
N LEU A 192 4.23 -15.31 21.39
CA LEU A 192 5.57 -15.41 20.88
C LEU A 192 6.60 -15.34 22.00
N LYS A 193 6.40 -14.41 22.94
CA LYS A 193 7.30 -14.26 24.09
C LYS A 193 7.31 -15.52 24.94
N ASP A 194 6.13 -16.07 25.24
CA ASP A 194 6.02 -17.28 26.06
C ASP A 194 6.69 -18.48 25.38
N ALA A 195 6.72 -18.51 24.05
CA ALA A 195 7.35 -19.57 23.28
C ALA A 195 8.86 -19.34 23.09
N GLY A 196 9.40 -18.25 23.63
CA GLY A 196 10.82 -17.95 23.54
C GLY A 196 11.24 -17.24 22.27
N HIS A 197 10.29 -16.71 21.52
CA HIS A 197 10.60 -16.00 20.29
C HIS A 197 10.85 -14.52 20.54
N ASN A 198 11.60 -13.91 19.64
CA ASN A 198 11.84 -12.48 19.60
C ASN A 198 10.54 -11.75 19.25
N THR A 199 10.23 -10.67 19.96
CA THR A 199 9.05 -9.84 19.66
C THR A 199 9.43 -8.47 19.12
N ASN A 200 10.61 -8.33 18.55
CA ASN A 200 10.98 -7.11 17.83
C ASN A 200 10.12 -6.99 16.57
N VAL A 201 9.87 -5.75 16.16
CA VAL A 201 9.03 -5.49 15.00
C VAL A 201 9.88 -4.96 13.84
N GLY A 202 9.40 -5.23 12.64
CA GLY A 202 10.05 -4.72 11.43
C GLY A 202 9.57 -3.33 11.05
N ASP A 203 9.94 -2.92 9.86
CA ASP A 203 9.66 -1.56 9.37
C ASP A 203 8.18 -1.23 9.35
N GLU A 204 7.33 -2.23 9.15
CA GLU A 204 5.89 -2.01 9.04
C GLU A 204 5.13 -2.36 10.32
N GLY A 205 5.85 -2.64 11.39
CA GLY A 205 5.26 -2.85 12.70
C GLY A 205 4.88 -4.28 13.03
N GLY A 206 5.04 -5.23 12.11
CA GLY A 206 4.76 -6.64 12.36
C GLY A 206 5.93 -7.34 13.02
N PHE A 207 5.66 -8.47 13.71
CA PHE A 207 6.70 -9.23 14.41
C PHE A 207 7.61 -9.94 13.41
N ALA A 208 8.91 -9.92 13.72
CA ALA A 208 9.92 -10.61 12.93
C ALA A 208 10.47 -11.81 13.68
N UNK A 209 9.65 -12.61 14.02
CA UNK A 209 9.91 -13.67 14.73
C UNK A 209 10.63 -14.62 13.96
N ASN A 210 11.34 -15.42 14.57
CA ASN A 210 12.14 -16.44 13.92
C ASN A 210 11.37 -17.74 13.82
N LEU A 211 10.40 -17.80 12.95
CA LEU A 211 9.58 -18.98 12.71
C LEU A 211 10.12 -19.78 11.51
N LYS A 212 9.81 -21.10 11.48
CA LYS A 212 10.48 -22.02 10.56
C LYS A 212 9.88 -22.02 9.15
N SER A 213 8.60 -21.69 9.01
CA SER A 213 7.91 -21.85 7.73
C SER A 213 6.64 -21.03 7.70
N ALA A 214 6.04 -20.91 6.51
CA ALA A 214 4.74 -20.26 6.37
C ALA A 214 3.66 -20.96 7.19
N PRO A 215 3.52 -22.29 7.17
CA PRO A 215 2.50 -22.91 8.03
C PRO A 215 2.74 -22.65 9.50
N ALA A 216 3.99 -22.61 9.98
CA ALA A 216 4.25 -22.30 11.38
C ALA A 216 3.77 -20.90 11.73
N ALA A 217 4.01 -19.93 10.87
CA ALA A 217 3.53 -18.56 11.09
C ALA A 217 2.01 -18.51 11.11
N LEU A 218 1.38 -19.17 10.15
CA LEU A 218 -0.08 -19.20 10.07
C LEU A 218 -0.70 -19.85 11.31
N ASP A 219 -0.09 -20.93 11.80
CA ASP A 219 -0.60 -21.60 13.02
C ASP A 219 -0.55 -20.66 14.23
N PHE A 220 0.57 -19.93 14.40
CA PHE A 220 0.66 -18.96 15.50
C PHE A 220 -0.44 -17.91 15.41
N ILE A 221 -0.70 -17.43 14.19
CA ILE A 221 -1.72 -16.40 14.00
C ILE A 221 -3.12 -16.97 14.29
N MET A 222 -3.42 -18.17 13.79
CA MET A 222 -4.72 -18.82 14.03
C MET A 222 -4.98 -18.97 15.53
N GLU A 223 -3.98 -19.45 16.25
CA GLU A 223 -4.10 -19.64 17.70
C GLU A 223 -4.27 -18.30 18.42
N SER A 224 -3.59 -17.26 17.95
CA SER A 224 -3.70 -15.94 18.56
C SER A 224 -5.09 -15.33 18.33
N ILE A 225 -5.66 -15.54 17.16
CA ILE A 225 -7.03 -15.08 16.87
C ILE A 225 -8.01 -15.74 17.84
N GLU A 226 -7.90 -17.07 18.00
CA GLU A 226 -8.78 -17.82 18.89
C GLU A 226 -8.58 -17.38 20.34
N LYS A 227 -7.35 -17.23 20.77
CA LYS A 227 -7.06 -16.84 22.14
C LYS A 227 -7.54 -15.43 22.45
N ALA A 228 -7.55 -14.56 21.45
CA ALA A 228 -8.11 -13.21 21.62
C ALA A 228 -9.63 -13.18 21.64
N GLY A 229 -10.29 -14.30 21.38
CA GLY A 229 -11.73 -14.42 21.48
C GLY A 229 -12.49 -14.32 20.16
N PHE A 230 -11.77 -14.42 19.04
CA PHE A 230 -12.39 -14.29 17.72
C PHE A 230 -12.35 -15.61 16.96
N LYS A 231 -13.26 -15.76 16.00
CA LYS A 231 -13.34 -16.95 15.17
C LYS A 231 -12.54 -16.77 13.89
N PRO A 232 -11.46 -17.57 13.69
CA PRO A 232 -10.73 -17.47 12.43
C PRO A 232 -11.64 -17.74 11.23
N GLY A 233 -11.51 -16.91 10.23
CA GLY A 233 -12.32 -17.01 9.01
C GLY A 233 -13.58 -16.21 9.07
N GLU A 234 -14.35 -16.35 10.13
CA GLU A 234 -15.63 -15.66 10.24
C GLU A 234 -15.45 -14.22 10.74
N ASP A 235 -14.74 -14.08 11.85
CA ASP A 235 -14.49 -12.74 12.43
C ASP A 235 -13.26 -12.11 11.79
N VAL A 236 -12.18 -12.88 11.69
CA VAL A 236 -10.89 -12.39 11.22
C VAL A 236 -10.34 -13.40 10.22
N ALA A 237 -10.16 -12.94 8.98
CA ALA A 237 -9.57 -13.76 7.92
C ALA A 237 -8.08 -13.47 7.83
N LEU A 238 -7.39 -14.22 6.98
CA LEU A 238 -5.95 -14.11 6.78
C LEU A 238 -5.62 -13.66 5.37
N GLY A 239 -4.43 -13.10 5.22
CA GLY A 239 -3.88 -12.73 3.93
C GLY A 239 -2.39 -12.96 3.89
N LEU A 240 -1.86 -13.09 2.68
CA LEU A 240 -0.44 -13.29 2.45
C LEU A 240 0.09 -12.24 1.47
N ASP A 241 1.33 -11.82 1.69
CA ASP A 241 2.14 -11.21 0.65
C ASP A 241 3.37 -12.09 0.49
N CYS A 242 3.39 -12.85 -0.59
CA CYS A 242 4.50 -13.78 -0.83
C CYS A 242 5.73 -13.06 -1.33
N ALA A 243 5.55 -11.95 -2.06
CA ALA A 243 6.66 -11.23 -2.72
C ALA A 243 7.53 -12.22 -3.50
N ALA A 244 6.91 -13.03 -4.33
CA ALA A 244 7.57 -14.20 -4.90
C ALA A 244 8.69 -13.87 -5.87
N THR A 245 8.71 -12.65 -6.42
CA THR A 245 9.84 -12.22 -7.26
C THR A 245 11.16 -12.33 -6.49
N GLU A 246 11.14 -12.12 -5.17
CA GLU A 246 12.35 -12.11 -4.35
C GLU A 246 13.03 -13.48 -4.30
N PHE A 247 12.28 -14.57 -4.47
CA PHE A 247 12.87 -15.91 -4.44
C PHE A 247 12.68 -16.68 -5.75
N PHE A 248 12.48 -15.96 -6.85
CA PHE A 248 12.35 -16.55 -8.18
C PHE A 248 13.71 -16.49 -8.87
N LYS A 249 14.30 -17.66 -9.15
CA LYS A 249 15.63 -17.77 -9.75
C LYS A 249 15.63 -18.84 -10.84
N ASP A 250 16.08 -18.44 -12.03
CA ASP A 250 16.22 -19.39 -13.15
C ASP A 250 14.93 -20.17 -13.44
N GLY A 251 13.81 -19.46 -13.39
CA GLY A 251 12.51 -20.05 -13.73
C GLY A 251 11.85 -20.83 -12.63
N ASN A 252 12.44 -20.87 -11.45
CA ASN A 252 11.90 -21.63 -10.32
C ASN A 252 11.85 -20.78 -9.05
N TYR A 253 10.99 -21.20 -8.13
CA TYR A 253 10.83 -20.56 -6.84
C TYR A 253 11.65 -21.31 -5.81
N VAL A 254 12.72 -20.67 -5.33
CA VAL A 254 13.69 -21.29 -4.43
C VAL A 254 13.41 -20.87 -3.00
N TYR A 255 12.86 -21.78 -2.22
CA TYR A 255 12.56 -21.53 -0.80
C TYR A 255 13.77 -21.90 0.02
N GLU A 256 14.59 -20.90 0.34
CA GLU A 256 15.82 -21.15 1.07
C GLU A 256 15.57 -21.58 2.52
N GLY A 257 14.56 -21.00 3.14
CA GLY A 257 14.23 -21.36 4.51
C GLY A 257 13.73 -22.79 4.65
N GLU A 258 12.96 -23.26 3.70
CA GLU A 258 12.41 -24.63 3.71
C GLU A 258 13.28 -25.61 2.93
N LYS A 259 14.29 -25.12 2.22
CA LYS A 259 15.19 -25.93 1.39
C LYS A 259 14.44 -26.70 0.32
N LYS A 260 13.52 -26.03 -0.35
CA LYS A 260 12.71 -26.60 -1.44
C LYS A 260 12.72 -25.69 -2.65
N THR A 261 12.60 -26.30 -3.83
CA THR A 261 12.47 -25.58 -5.09
C THR A 261 11.20 -26.02 -5.79
N ARG A 262 10.41 -25.06 -6.26
CA ARG A 262 9.15 -25.33 -6.95
C ARG A 262 9.16 -24.66 -8.31
N ASP A 263 8.72 -25.39 -9.34
CA ASP A 263 8.50 -24.73 -10.64
C ASP A 263 7.18 -23.93 -10.57
N PRO A 264 6.84 -23.14 -11.59
CA PRO A 264 5.64 -22.30 -11.49
C PRO A 264 4.36 -23.07 -11.19
N LYS A 265 4.18 -24.26 -11.78
CA LYS A 265 2.98 -25.06 -11.50
C LYS A 265 2.95 -25.54 -10.06
N ALA A 266 4.10 -26.00 -9.55
CA ALA A 266 4.20 -26.45 -8.16
C ALA A 266 4.01 -25.27 -7.20
N GLN A 267 4.52 -24.09 -7.56
CA GLN A 267 4.31 -22.88 -6.75
C GLN A 267 2.81 -22.55 -6.65
N ALA A 268 2.12 -22.56 -7.81
CA ALA A 268 0.69 -22.26 -7.80
C ALA A 268 -0.08 -23.27 -6.96
N LYS A 269 0.26 -24.56 -7.05
CA LYS A 269 -0.41 -25.60 -6.26
C LYS A 269 -0.13 -25.45 -4.77
N TYR A 270 1.09 -25.07 -4.40
CA TYR A 270 1.42 -24.85 -2.99
C TYR A 270 0.61 -23.67 -2.41
N ILE A 271 0.55 -22.57 -3.16
CA ILE A 271 -0.23 -21.41 -2.73
C ILE A 271 -1.72 -21.81 -2.59
N ALA A 272 -2.25 -22.54 -3.57
CA ALA A 272 -3.65 -22.97 -3.53
C ALA A 272 -3.91 -23.87 -2.32
N LYS A 273 -2.95 -24.74 -1.97
CA LYS A 273 -3.10 -25.59 -0.79
C LYS A 273 -3.14 -24.79 0.49
N LEU A 274 -2.27 -23.78 0.62
CA LEU A 274 -2.31 -22.91 1.81
C LEU A 274 -3.67 -22.23 1.92
N ALA A 275 -4.21 -21.74 0.80
CA ALA A 275 -5.52 -21.09 0.81
C ALA A 275 -6.64 -22.05 1.18
N ALA A 276 -6.49 -23.34 0.88
CA ALA A 276 -7.48 -24.35 1.25
C ALA A 276 -7.37 -24.74 2.73
N ASP A 277 -6.14 -24.73 3.27
CA ASP A 277 -5.91 -25.20 4.64
C ASP A 277 -6.14 -24.12 5.69
N TYR A 278 -6.11 -22.86 5.32
CA TYR A 278 -6.24 -21.71 6.23
C TYR A 278 -7.29 -20.75 5.68
N PRO A 279 -7.92 -19.92 6.50
CA PRO A 279 -8.92 -18.98 6.02
C PRO A 279 -8.28 -17.77 5.32
N ILE A 280 -7.51 -18.02 4.29
CA ILE A 280 -6.82 -17.00 3.51
C ILE A 280 -7.76 -16.51 2.41
N ILE A 281 -8.05 -15.20 2.43
CA ILE A 281 -8.96 -14.61 1.45
C ILE A 281 -8.26 -13.71 0.43
N THR A 282 -6.98 -13.43 0.65
CA THR A 282 -6.24 -12.55 -0.25
C THR A 282 -4.77 -12.96 -0.28
N ILE A 283 -4.19 -12.97 -1.47
CA ILE A 283 -2.78 -13.33 -1.67
C ILE A 283 -2.17 -12.34 -2.65
N GLU A 284 -1.11 -11.69 -2.21
CA GLU A 284 -0.38 -10.72 -3.02
C GLU A 284 0.89 -11.34 -3.56
N ASP A 285 1.13 -11.16 -4.86
CA ASP A 285 2.37 -11.56 -5.54
C ASP A 285 2.77 -12.99 -5.21
N GLY A 286 1.84 -13.92 -5.40
CA GLY A 286 2.12 -15.34 -5.22
C GLY A 286 3.05 -15.91 -6.28
N LEU A 287 3.19 -15.24 -7.41
CA LEU A 287 4.12 -15.58 -8.49
C LEU A 287 4.96 -14.35 -8.80
N ALA A 288 6.08 -14.56 -9.48
CA ALA A 288 7.01 -13.47 -9.83
C ALA A 288 6.40 -12.52 -10.86
N GLU A 289 6.92 -11.29 -10.90
CA GLU A 289 6.36 -10.20 -11.70
C GLU A 289 6.37 -10.48 -13.21
N ASP A 290 7.26 -11.35 -13.68
CA ASP A 290 7.32 -11.69 -15.10
C ASP A 290 6.85 -13.12 -15.40
N ASP A 291 6.36 -13.84 -14.41
CA ASP A 291 5.87 -15.21 -14.57
C ASP A 291 4.37 -15.20 -14.88
N TRP A 292 4.00 -14.62 -16.01
CA TRP A 292 2.59 -14.49 -16.38
C TRP A 292 1.91 -15.84 -16.52
N GLU A 293 2.65 -16.85 -17.00
CA GLU A 293 2.09 -18.19 -17.13
C GLU A 293 1.74 -18.78 -15.76
N GLY A 294 2.65 -18.64 -14.79
CA GLY A 294 2.37 -19.11 -13.42
C GLY A 294 1.19 -18.36 -12.82
N TRP A 295 1.12 -17.05 -13.04
CA TRP A 295 -0.01 -16.25 -12.57
C TRP A 295 -1.33 -16.75 -13.14
N LYS A 296 -1.33 -17.12 -14.43
CA LYS A 296 -2.55 -17.65 -15.06
C LYS A 296 -2.95 -18.97 -14.41
N ILE A 297 -1.99 -19.85 -14.14
CA ILE A 297 -2.28 -21.12 -13.48
C ILE A 297 -2.94 -20.86 -12.11
N LEU A 298 -2.35 -19.99 -11.31
CA LEU A 298 -2.91 -19.72 -9.98
C LEU A 298 -4.30 -19.10 -10.07
N THR A 299 -4.47 -18.14 -11.00
CA THR A 299 -5.78 -17.49 -11.16
C THR A 299 -6.85 -18.50 -11.53
N ASP A 300 -6.53 -19.42 -12.45
CA ASP A 300 -7.50 -20.44 -12.84
C ASP A 300 -7.82 -21.40 -11.68
N LEU A 301 -6.83 -21.67 -10.81
CA LEU A 301 -7.03 -22.58 -9.69
C LEU A 301 -7.92 -21.98 -8.60
N ILE A 302 -7.67 -20.73 -8.19
CA ILE A 302 -8.33 -20.19 -6.99
C ILE A 302 -8.88 -18.76 -7.15
N GLY A 303 -8.78 -18.16 -8.32
CA GLY A 303 -9.18 -16.76 -8.48
C GLY A 303 -10.65 -16.47 -8.20
N LYS A 304 -11.52 -17.48 -8.28
CA LYS A 304 -12.93 -17.27 -7.98
C LYS A 304 -13.21 -17.22 -6.49
N LYS A 305 -12.32 -17.76 -5.68
CA LYS A 305 -12.51 -17.82 -4.22
C LYS A 305 -11.58 -16.92 -3.44
N VAL A 306 -10.46 -16.54 -4.03
CA VAL A 306 -9.41 -15.79 -3.34
C VAL A 306 -9.05 -14.56 -4.14
N GLN A 307 -8.87 -13.44 -3.46
CA GLN A 307 -8.38 -12.22 -4.09
C GLN A 307 -6.90 -12.39 -4.39
N LEU A 308 -6.52 -12.21 -5.65
CA LEU A 308 -5.13 -12.34 -6.09
C LEU A 308 -4.64 -10.97 -6.51
N VAL A 309 -3.77 -10.39 -5.68
CA VAL A 309 -3.35 -9.00 -5.79
C VAL A 309 -2.00 -8.92 -6.50
N GLY A 310 -1.91 -8.06 -7.51
CA GLY A 310 -0.63 -7.77 -8.15
C GLY A 310 -0.03 -6.48 -7.59
N ASP A 311 1.13 -6.58 -6.94
CA ASP A 311 1.94 -5.44 -6.54
C ASP A 311 3.07 -5.26 -7.55
N ASP A 312 4.11 -6.08 -7.47
CA ASP A 312 5.20 -6.01 -8.45
C ASP A 312 4.70 -6.34 -9.86
N LEU A 313 3.66 -7.16 -9.96
CA LEU A 313 3.09 -7.49 -11.26
C LEU A 313 2.58 -6.26 -12.00
N PHE A 314 1.90 -5.37 -11.33
CA PHE A 314 1.25 -4.21 -11.96
C PHE A 314 1.91 -2.87 -11.70
N VAL A 315 2.61 -2.71 -10.60
CA VAL A 315 3.28 -1.47 -10.13
C VAL A 315 2.41 -0.21 -10.30
N THR A 316 1.12 -0.35 -9.97
CA THR A 316 0.14 0.74 -10.07
C THR A 316 0.09 1.37 -11.48
N ASN A 317 0.44 0.60 -12.49
CA ASN A 317 0.56 1.06 -13.88
C ASN A 317 -0.63 0.55 -14.69
N THR A 318 -1.39 1.47 -15.30
CA THR A 318 -2.61 1.08 -16.01
C THR A 318 -2.34 0.22 -17.24
N ALA A 319 -1.21 0.41 -17.92
CA ALA A 319 -0.89 -0.40 -19.09
C ALA A 319 -0.65 -1.85 -18.69
N ARG A 320 0.15 -2.07 -17.63
CA ARG A 320 0.39 -3.42 -17.14
C ARG A 320 -0.90 -4.04 -16.59
N LEU A 321 -1.72 -3.24 -15.92
CA LEU A 321 -3.01 -3.72 -15.42
C LEU A 321 -3.92 -4.15 -16.58
N ARG A 322 -3.98 -3.36 -17.64
CA ARG A 322 -4.79 -3.73 -18.81
C ARG A 322 -4.30 -5.02 -19.45
N ASP A 323 -2.97 -5.25 -19.47
CA ASP A 323 -2.44 -6.51 -19.97
C ASP A 323 -2.90 -7.68 -19.10
N GLY A 324 -2.87 -7.52 -17.79
CA GLY A 324 -3.35 -8.57 -16.88
C GLY A 324 -4.83 -8.84 -17.05
N ILE A 325 -5.62 -7.80 -17.21
CA ILE A 325 -7.07 -7.95 -17.45
C ILE A 325 -7.31 -8.73 -18.75
N ARG A 326 -6.60 -8.36 -19.81
CA ARG A 326 -6.76 -9.04 -21.11
C ARG A 326 -6.38 -10.50 -21.03
N MET A 327 -5.33 -10.82 -20.28
CA MET A 327 -4.84 -12.18 -20.14
C MET A 327 -5.59 -13.00 -19.08
N GLY A 328 -6.43 -12.36 -18.28
CA GLY A 328 -7.16 -13.04 -17.23
C GLY A 328 -6.29 -13.48 -16.07
N VAL A 329 -5.30 -12.69 -15.71
CA VAL A 329 -4.42 -12.98 -14.57
C VAL A 329 -4.68 -12.03 -13.42
N ALA A 330 -4.59 -12.54 -12.20
CA ALA A 330 -4.91 -11.81 -10.97
C ALA A 330 -6.36 -11.37 -10.97
N ASN A 331 -6.79 -10.65 -9.96
CA ASN A 331 -8.12 -10.02 -9.90
C ASN A 331 -8.14 -8.79 -9.02
N SER A 332 -6.96 -8.28 -8.65
CA SER A 332 -6.86 -7.10 -7.78
C SER A 332 -5.52 -6.42 -8.02
N ILE A 333 -5.47 -5.12 -7.77
CA ILE A 333 -4.24 -4.35 -7.87
C ILE A 333 -3.92 -3.70 -6.53
N LEU A 334 -2.64 -3.74 -6.15
CA LEU A 334 -2.15 -2.95 -5.02
C LEU A 334 -1.79 -1.57 -5.52
N VAL A 335 -2.30 -0.54 -4.86
CA VAL A 335 -2.15 0.84 -5.34
C VAL A 335 -1.21 1.58 -4.41
N LYS A 336 -0.04 1.92 -4.92
CA LYS A 336 1.00 2.67 -4.20
C LYS A 336 1.24 3.97 -4.95
N VAL A 337 0.93 5.09 -4.31
CA VAL A 337 0.96 6.39 -4.99
C VAL A 337 2.31 6.71 -5.60
N ASN A 338 3.40 6.29 -4.97
CA ASN A 338 4.74 6.63 -5.46
C ASN A 338 5.25 5.70 -6.56
N GLN A 339 4.56 4.57 -6.81
CA GLN A 339 4.95 3.71 -7.93
C GLN A 339 4.64 4.35 -9.26
N ILE A 340 3.65 5.23 -9.30
CA ILE A 340 3.29 5.93 -10.54
C ILE A 340 3.61 7.43 -10.46
N GLY A 341 3.36 8.08 -9.33
CA GLY A 341 3.90 9.40 -9.06
C GLY A 341 2.97 10.58 -9.24
N SER A 342 1.66 10.38 -9.38
CA SER A 342 0.70 11.49 -9.35
C SER A 342 -0.64 11.01 -8.85
N LEU A 343 -1.43 11.92 -8.32
CA LEU A 343 -2.78 11.60 -7.88
C LEU A 343 -3.66 11.18 -9.05
N THR A 344 -3.60 11.92 -10.16
CA THR A 344 -4.44 11.61 -11.33
C THR A 344 -4.19 10.18 -11.82
N GLU A 345 -2.92 9.80 -11.96
CA GLU A 345 -2.61 8.45 -12.43
C GLU A 345 -3.00 7.38 -11.39
N THR A 346 -2.87 7.71 -10.11
CA THR A 346 -3.30 6.79 -9.05
C THR A 346 -4.81 6.53 -9.14
N LEU A 347 -5.59 7.59 -9.32
CA LEU A 347 -7.04 7.44 -9.45
C LEU A 347 -7.41 6.70 -10.74
N ASP A 348 -6.65 6.94 -11.81
CA ASP A 348 -6.87 6.19 -13.07
C ASP A 348 -6.65 4.69 -12.87
N ALA A 349 -5.65 4.30 -12.09
CA ALA A 349 -5.39 2.89 -11.83
C ALA A 349 -6.55 2.24 -11.08
N VAL A 350 -7.09 2.94 -10.07
CA VAL A 350 -8.23 2.41 -9.32
C VAL A 350 -9.45 2.31 -10.24
N GLU A 351 -9.71 3.34 -11.03
CA GLU A 351 -10.86 3.35 -11.94
C GLU A 351 -10.76 2.23 -12.96
N THR A 352 -9.57 2.03 -13.54
CA THR A 352 -9.36 0.97 -14.53
C THR A 352 -9.64 -0.41 -13.90
N ALA A 353 -9.16 -0.63 -12.68
CA ALA A 353 -9.42 -1.88 -11.98
C ALA A 353 -10.91 -2.09 -11.76
N HIS A 354 -11.58 -1.09 -11.22
CA HIS A 354 -13.01 -1.22 -10.89
C HIS A 354 -13.86 -1.46 -12.13
N LYS A 355 -13.54 -0.80 -13.24
CA LYS A 355 -14.30 -0.98 -14.47
C LYS A 355 -14.14 -2.40 -15.03
N ALA A 356 -13.07 -3.09 -14.70
CA ALA A 356 -12.84 -4.48 -15.13
C ALA A 356 -13.29 -5.48 -14.07
N ALA A 357 -13.95 -5.03 -13.02
CA ALA A 357 -14.36 -5.84 -11.88
C ALA A 357 -13.18 -6.44 -11.11
N TYR A 358 -12.02 -5.83 -11.22
CA TYR A 358 -10.90 -6.10 -10.32
C TYR A 358 -11.09 -5.25 -9.07
N THR A 359 -10.60 -5.72 -7.94
CA THR A 359 -10.58 -4.91 -6.74
C THR A 359 -9.28 -4.10 -6.66
N ALA A 360 -9.22 -3.18 -5.73
CA ALA A 360 -8.03 -2.37 -5.49
C ALA A 360 -7.79 -2.31 -3.99
N VAL A 361 -6.51 -2.31 -3.63
CA VAL A 361 -6.08 -2.19 -2.23
C VAL A 361 -5.17 -0.98 -2.13
N MET A 362 -5.56 0.00 -1.33
CA MET A 362 -4.72 1.19 -1.11
C MET A 362 -3.59 0.80 -0.17
N SER A 363 -2.34 1.16 -0.50
CA SER A 363 -1.19 0.61 0.21
C SER A 363 -0.17 1.68 0.60
N HIS A 364 0.48 1.44 1.74
CA HIS A 364 1.65 2.16 2.21
C HIS A 364 2.90 1.65 1.49
N ARG A 365 4.05 2.19 1.92
CA ARG A 365 5.36 1.63 1.55
C ARG A 365 6.14 1.34 2.86
N SER A 366 7.31 0.70 2.71
CA SER A 366 8.15 0.38 3.88
C SER A 366 8.63 1.65 4.57
N GLY A 367 9.05 2.64 3.83
CA GLY A 367 9.41 3.95 4.37
C GLY A 367 8.21 4.87 4.34
N GLU A 368 7.75 5.27 5.51
CA GLU A 368 6.57 6.11 5.65
C GLU A 368 6.86 7.31 6.54
N THR A 369 5.89 8.21 6.60
CA THR A 369 5.95 9.38 7.47
C THR A 369 4.62 9.44 8.24
N GLU A 370 4.41 10.53 8.97
CA GLU A 370 3.12 10.75 9.64
C GLU A 370 2.01 11.14 8.67
N ASP A 371 2.33 11.35 7.39
CA ASP A 371 1.34 11.68 6.36
C ASP A 371 0.29 10.57 6.29
N SER A 372 -0.98 10.94 6.30
CA SER A 372 -2.09 9.97 6.30
C SER A 372 -2.92 10.02 5.02
N THR A 373 -2.37 10.58 3.95
CA THR A 373 -3.12 10.78 2.70
C THR A 373 -3.76 9.49 2.18
N ILE A 374 -3.07 8.35 2.30
CA ILE A 374 -3.64 7.12 1.75
C ILE A 374 -4.91 6.68 2.47
N ALA A 375 -5.10 7.07 3.73
CA ALA A 375 -6.36 6.78 4.41
C ALA A 375 -7.51 7.51 3.73
N ASP A 376 -7.31 8.79 3.44
CA ASP A 376 -8.32 9.57 2.71
C ASP A 376 -8.55 9.00 1.31
N LEU A 377 -7.48 8.59 0.63
CA LEU A 377 -7.62 8.03 -0.73
C LEU A 377 -8.40 6.72 -0.72
N ALA A 378 -8.21 5.90 0.30
CA ALA A 378 -8.96 4.63 0.40
C ALA A 378 -10.45 4.91 0.49
N VAL A 379 -10.85 5.91 1.29
CA VAL A 379 -12.25 6.26 1.42
C VAL A 379 -12.75 6.98 0.16
N ALA A 380 -11.94 7.88 -0.39
CA ALA A 380 -12.31 8.64 -1.59
C ALA A 380 -12.65 7.73 -2.75
N THR A 381 -11.92 6.64 -2.90
CA THR A 381 -12.11 5.71 -4.02
C THR A 381 -13.11 4.61 -3.72
N ASN A 382 -13.57 4.49 -2.48
CA ASN A 382 -14.42 3.37 -2.05
C ASN A 382 -13.78 2.03 -2.39
N CYS A 383 -12.46 1.93 -2.32
CA CYS A 383 -11.78 0.69 -2.73
C CYS A 383 -12.02 -0.45 -1.75
N GLY A 384 -12.35 -0.15 -0.51
CA GLY A 384 -12.79 -1.15 0.45
C GLY A 384 -11.68 -1.89 1.19
N GLN A 385 -10.42 -1.64 0.87
CA GLN A 385 -9.31 -2.31 1.52
C GLN A 385 -8.11 -1.38 1.63
N ILE A 386 -7.37 -1.49 2.73
CA ILE A 386 -6.13 -0.73 2.91
C ILE A 386 -5.06 -1.63 3.54
N LYS A 387 -3.87 -1.57 2.98
CA LYS A 387 -2.71 -2.31 3.50
C LYS A 387 -1.73 -1.27 4.02
N THR A 388 -1.68 -1.07 5.36
CA THR A 388 -0.88 0.01 5.92
C THR A 388 -0.15 -0.40 7.20
N GLY A 389 0.24 -1.67 7.26
CA GLY A 389 1.10 -2.17 8.32
C GLY A 389 0.35 -2.77 9.48
N SER A 390 1.07 -2.99 10.56
CA SER A 390 0.56 -3.64 11.75
C SER A 390 0.04 -2.60 12.75
N LEU A 391 -0.03 -3.01 14.02
CA LEU A 391 -0.60 -2.20 15.10
C LEU A 391 0.48 -1.61 16.00
N SER A 392 1.62 -1.24 15.41
CA SER A 392 2.69 -0.54 16.12
C SER A 392 3.38 0.39 15.14
N ARG A 393 4.14 1.33 15.65
CA ARG A 393 4.85 2.41 14.94
C ARG A 393 3.88 3.52 14.52
N SER A 394 4.23 4.74 14.92
CA SER A 394 3.32 5.88 14.71
C SER A 394 3.11 6.22 13.24
N ASP A 395 4.07 5.89 12.38
CA ASP A 395 3.90 6.10 10.94
C ASP A 395 2.77 5.23 10.37
N ARG A 396 2.48 4.08 11.00
CA ARG A 396 1.34 3.23 10.61
C ARG A 396 0.08 3.66 11.33
N MET A 397 0.19 3.96 12.64
CA MET A 397 -0.98 4.38 13.41
C MET A 397 -1.58 5.66 12.86
N ALA A 398 -0.78 6.53 12.26
CA ALA A 398 -1.31 7.77 11.67
C ALA A 398 -2.42 7.47 10.67
N LYS A 399 -2.28 6.40 9.87
CA LYS A 399 -3.28 6.02 8.87
C LYS A 399 -4.53 5.45 9.54
N TYR A 400 -4.34 4.56 10.52
CA TYR A 400 -5.49 3.98 11.23
C TYR A 400 -6.26 5.05 12.00
N ASN A 401 -5.55 5.96 12.66
CA ASN A 401 -6.19 7.03 13.40
C ASN A 401 -6.98 7.95 12.46
N GLN A 402 -6.44 8.21 11.28
CA GLN A 402 -7.16 9.02 10.30
C GLN A 402 -8.44 8.32 9.83
N LEU A 403 -8.39 7.01 9.62
CA LEU A 403 -9.60 6.27 9.25
C LEU A 403 -10.65 6.32 10.35
N ILE A 404 -10.22 6.25 11.61
CA ILE A 404 -11.16 6.36 12.75
C ILE A 404 -11.82 7.73 12.74
N ARG A 405 -11.05 8.80 12.50
CA ARG A 405 -11.61 10.14 12.41
C ARG A 405 -12.60 10.27 11.25
N ILE A 406 -12.27 9.70 10.10
CA ILE A 406 -13.15 9.76 8.93
C ILE A 406 -14.46 9.03 9.24
N GLU A 407 -14.38 7.86 9.86
CA GLU A 407 -15.59 7.11 10.23
C GLU A 407 -16.48 7.93 11.16
N GLU A 408 -15.88 8.58 12.16
CA GLU A 408 -16.61 9.44 13.07
C GLU A 408 -17.26 10.61 12.33
N GLU A 409 -16.52 11.22 11.41
CA GLU A 409 -17.01 12.36 10.66
C GLU A 409 -18.18 11.98 9.75
N LEU A 410 -18.12 10.79 9.14
CA LEU A 410 -19.22 10.31 8.30
C LEU A 410 -20.45 9.92 9.09
N GLY A 411 -20.27 9.51 10.34
CA GLY A 411 -21.38 9.16 11.21
C GLY A 411 -22.25 8.05 10.64
N LYS A 412 -23.53 8.32 10.51
CA LYS A 412 -24.48 7.32 10.01
C LYS A 412 -24.27 6.96 8.54
N GLN A 413 -23.55 7.78 7.79
CA GLN A 413 -23.27 7.50 6.40
C GLN A 413 -22.12 6.51 6.24
N ALA A 414 -21.32 6.29 7.29
CA ALA A 414 -20.18 5.41 7.21
C ALA A 414 -20.62 3.99 6.98
N ARG A 415 -19.92 3.29 6.08
CA ARG A 415 -20.13 1.87 5.87
C ARG A 415 -18.79 1.16 5.86
N TYR A 416 -18.64 0.21 6.78
CA TYR A 416 -17.42 -0.60 6.80
C TYR A 416 -17.54 -1.69 5.75
N ALA A 417 -16.52 -1.83 4.91
CA ALA A 417 -16.56 -2.81 3.81
C ALA A 417 -16.74 -4.24 4.35
N GLY A 418 -16.05 -4.60 5.42
CA GLY A 418 -16.30 -5.85 6.11
C GLY A 418 -16.27 -7.05 5.20
N LYS A 419 -17.32 -7.88 5.31
CA LYS A 419 -17.37 -9.14 4.54
C LYS A 419 -17.56 -8.93 3.04
N SER A 420 -17.85 -7.71 2.60
CA SER A 420 -17.96 -7.48 1.16
C SER A 420 -16.65 -7.73 0.41
N VAL A 421 -15.51 -7.78 1.12
CA VAL A 421 -14.23 -8.05 0.46
C VAL A 421 -13.95 -9.56 0.34
N VAL A 422 -14.78 -10.40 0.93
CA VAL A 422 -14.61 -11.86 0.84
C VAL A 422 -15.31 -12.35 -0.42
N LYS A 423 -14.58 -13.10 -1.26
CA LYS A 423 -15.14 -13.67 -2.48
C LYS A 423 -15.92 -14.95 -2.18
N GLY A 424 -16.91 -15.27 -3.05
CA GLY A 424 -17.64 -16.53 -2.97
C GLY A 424 -19.10 -16.37 -2.61
#